data_ec142a6bc58bf5a776354a311487eae7
#
_entry.id   ec142a6bc58bf5a776354a311487eae7
#
_cell.length_a   1.000
_cell.length_b   1.000
_cell.length_c   1.000
_cell.angle_alpha   90.00
_cell.angle_beta   90.00
_cell.angle_gamma   90.00
#
_symmetry.space_group_name_H-M   'P 1'
#
loop_
_entity.id
_entity.type
_entity.pdbx_description
1 polymer ?
#
loop_
_entity_poly.entity_id
_entity_poly.type
_entity_poly.pdbx_seq_one_letter_code
_entity_poly.pdbx_strand_id
1 'polypeptide(L)'
;MRKFTIVLLSLLISANVVSQTDVKDTYNVLVDNTGNISLPKEYRQNWTFLGSYFVQSAPTPTGETSHDMHTVYTQPYAVTHYRKHGNFPDGAVLIKEVNATKTEPLTTGLASYQDAPKVIFAMVKDTKSRFAGNAAWDEGWGWALFNPGDPKSQTTTWKGEGLNNCFGCHIPVKANDWVSTQGYKSVLGK
;
A
#
# COMPACT_ATOMS: atom_id res chain seq x y z
N MET A 1 -52.14 36.57 30.56
CA MET A 1 -51.37 36.28 29.31
C MET A 1 -50.01 35.71 29.67
N ARG A 2 -49.85 34.40 29.52
CA ARG A 2 -48.54 33.67 29.81
C ARG A 2 -47.71 33.68 28.55
N LYS A 3 -46.48 34.25 28.62
CA LYS A 3 -45.51 34.25 27.54
C LYS A 3 -44.77 32.93 27.60
N PHE A 4 -44.89 32.09 26.57
CA PHE A 4 -44.06 30.91 26.36
C PHE A 4 -42.77 31.32 25.67
N THR A 5 -41.63 31.15 26.33
CA THR A 5 -40.31 31.32 25.74
C THR A 5 -39.88 29.98 25.18
N ILE A 6 -39.77 29.86 23.86
CA ILE A 6 -39.23 28.67 23.18
C ILE A 6 -37.71 28.79 23.18
N VAL A 7 -37.03 27.90 23.90
CA VAL A 7 -35.57 27.76 23.86
C VAL A 7 -35.25 26.80 22.72
N LEU A 8 -34.70 27.32 21.63
CA LEU A 8 -34.15 26.50 20.55
C LEU A 8 -32.77 25.94 21.01
N LEU A 9 -32.74 24.64 21.28
CA LEU A 9 -31.51 23.92 21.57
C LEU A 9 -30.86 23.54 20.22
N SER A 10 -29.85 24.30 19.79
CA SER A 10 -29.06 23.96 18.60
C SER A 10 -28.09 22.80 18.90
N LEU A 11 -28.40 21.60 18.41
CA LEU A 11 -27.49 20.47 18.42
C LEU A 11 -26.33 20.75 17.43
N LEU A 12 -25.17 21.07 17.93
CA LEU A 12 -23.92 21.06 17.14
C LEU A 12 -23.50 19.60 16.90
N ILE A 13 -23.83 19.08 15.74
CA ILE A 13 -23.28 17.80 15.26
C ILE A 13 -21.85 18.10 14.82
N SER A 14 -20.89 17.76 15.68
CA SER A 14 -19.46 17.72 15.30
C SER A 14 -19.24 16.57 14.33
N ALA A 15 -19.28 16.83 13.03
CA ALA A 15 -18.83 15.89 12.03
C ALA A 15 -17.31 15.74 12.20
N ASN A 16 -16.85 14.57 12.66
CA ASN A 16 -15.46 14.19 12.58
C ASN A 16 -15.12 14.06 11.08
N VAL A 17 -14.54 15.11 10.52
CA VAL A 17 -13.91 15.07 9.20
C VAL A 17 -12.64 14.24 9.37
N VAL A 18 -12.73 12.96 9.03
CA VAL A 18 -11.52 12.13 8.81
C VAL A 18 -10.77 12.82 7.68
N SER A 19 -9.63 13.43 8.01
CA SER A 19 -8.76 14.08 7.04
C SER A 19 -8.38 13.04 5.97
N GLN A 20 -8.95 13.18 4.78
CA GLN A 20 -8.42 12.52 3.60
C GLN A 20 -7.00 13.08 3.41
N THR A 21 -5.99 12.23 3.58
CA THR A 21 -4.61 12.58 3.24
C THR A 21 -4.57 12.94 1.76
N ASP A 22 -4.44 14.22 1.49
CA ASP A 22 -4.41 14.78 0.15
C ASP A 22 -3.09 14.37 -0.55
N VAL A 23 -3.08 14.34 -1.88
CA VAL A 23 -1.88 14.11 -2.72
C VAL A 23 -0.69 14.94 -2.25
N LYS A 24 -0.94 16.17 -1.81
CA LYS A 24 0.06 17.10 -1.27
C LYS A 24 0.75 16.55 -0.01
N ASP A 25 0.02 15.81 0.81
CA ASP A 25 0.54 15.26 2.07
C ASP A 25 1.50 14.08 1.84
N THR A 26 1.28 13.25 0.81
CA THR A 26 2.18 12.14 0.49
C THR A 26 3.61 12.62 0.23
N TYR A 27 3.77 13.60 -0.67
CA TYR A 27 5.10 14.11 -1.01
C TYR A 27 5.74 14.97 0.09
N ASN A 28 4.94 15.64 0.90
CA ASN A 28 5.47 16.44 2.01
C ASN A 28 5.84 15.60 3.24
N VAL A 29 5.22 14.44 3.42
CA VAL A 29 5.35 13.61 4.64
C VAL A 29 6.18 12.36 4.41
N LEU A 30 6.07 11.74 3.24
CA LEU A 30 6.65 10.41 2.98
C LEU A 30 7.85 10.45 2.03
N VAL A 31 8.01 11.49 1.23
CA VAL A 31 9.09 11.57 0.24
C VAL A 31 9.92 12.81 0.50
N ASP A 32 11.22 12.63 0.71
CA ASP A 32 12.12 13.77 0.87
C ASP A 32 12.45 14.45 -0.49
N ASN A 33 13.20 15.55 -0.44
CA ASN A 33 13.56 16.34 -1.62
C ASN A 33 14.52 15.61 -2.59
N THR A 34 15.09 14.49 -2.18
CA THR A 34 15.95 13.64 -3.02
C THR A 34 15.21 12.41 -3.58
N GLY A 35 13.95 12.22 -3.18
CA GLY A 35 13.12 11.10 -3.62
C GLY A 35 13.23 9.85 -2.73
N ASN A 36 13.83 9.95 -1.54
CA ASN A 36 13.78 8.85 -0.59
C ASN A 36 12.38 8.72 0.01
N ILE A 37 11.83 7.52 -0.04
CA ILE A 37 10.51 7.21 0.48
C ILE A 37 10.65 6.71 1.92
N SER A 38 9.80 7.21 2.82
CA SER A 38 9.68 6.75 4.19
C SER A 38 8.43 5.88 4.35
N LEU A 39 8.48 4.90 5.25
CA LEU A 39 7.31 4.08 5.55
C LEU A 39 6.27 4.91 6.30
N PRO A 40 5.01 5.00 5.81
CA PRO A 40 3.96 5.73 6.50
C PRO A 40 3.65 5.10 7.85
N LYS A 41 3.34 5.93 8.85
CA LYS A 41 2.89 5.46 10.15
C LYS A 41 1.42 5.06 10.09
N GLU A 42 1.02 4.11 10.91
CA GLU A 42 -0.40 3.75 11.14
C GLU A 42 -1.20 3.40 9.86
N TYR A 43 -0.53 3.04 8.74
CA TYR A 43 -1.24 2.69 7.51
C TYR A 43 -2.15 1.47 7.70
N ARG A 44 -1.78 0.52 8.58
CA ARG A 44 -2.62 -0.65 8.87
C ARG A 44 -3.95 -0.28 9.52
N GLN A 45 -4.00 0.83 10.27
CA GLN A 45 -5.19 1.32 10.97
C GLN A 45 -6.02 2.27 10.10
N ASN A 46 -5.36 3.09 9.29
CA ASN A 46 -5.98 4.24 8.63
C ASN A 46 -6.21 4.05 7.13
N TRP A 47 -5.55 3.07 6.50
CA TRP A 47 -5.66 2.86 5.07
C TRP A 47 -6.58 1.68 4.72
N THR A 48 -7.02 1.65 3.48
CA THR A 48 -7.83 0.55 2.96
C THR A 48 -6.96 -0.68 2.72
N PHE A 49 -7.30 -1.79 3.35
CA PHE A 49 -6.78 -3.10 3.00
C PHE A 49 -7.34 -3.50 1.63
N LEU A 50 -6.48 -3.64 0.63
CA LEU A 50 -6.89 -4.01 -0.74
C LEU A 50 -7.18 -5.50 -0.87
N GLY A 51 -6.38 -6.32 -0.20
CA GLY A 51 -6.46 -7.77 -0.27
C GLY A 51 -5.13 -8.43 0.08
N SER A 52 -5.12 -9.75 0.00
CA SER A 52 -3.93 -10.54 0.25
C SER A 52 -3.76 -11.62 -0.83
N TYR A 53 -2.51 -12.03 -0.99
CA TYR A 53 -2.11 -13.20 -1.77
C TYR A 53 -1.39 -14.19 -0.87
N PHE A 54 -1.75 -15.44 -0.99
CA PHE A 54 -0.93 -16.55 -0.52
C PHE A 54 -0.01 -16.97 -1.67
N VAL A 55 1.29 -16.74 -1.50
CA VAL A 55 2.29 -16.97 -2.55
C VAL A 55 3.13 -18.18 -2.18
N GLN A 56 3.08 -19.19 -3.02
CA GLN A 56 3.89 -20.38 -2.90
C GLN A 56 5.12 -20.25 -3.81
N SER A 57 6.31 -20.43 -3.25
CA SER A 57 7.54 -20.50 -4.03
C SER A 57 7.57 -21.80 -4.88
N ALA A 58 8.36 -21.78 -5.95
CA ALA A 58 8.71 -23.02 -6.61
C ALA A 58 9.44 -23.97 -5.62
N PRO A 59 9.26 -25.29 -5.74
CA PRO A 59 9.99 -26.23 -4.92
C PRO A 59 11.50 -26.05 -5.07
N THR A 60 12.22 -26.14 -3.95
CA THR A 60 13.67 -26.24 -3.96
C THR A 60 14.10 -27.58 -4.59
N PRO A 61 15.39 -27.79 -4.94
CA PRO A 61 15.89 -29.09 -5.37
C PRO A 61 15.63 -30.23 -4.37
N THR A 62 15.43 -29.89 -3.08
CA THR A 62 15.06 -30.84 -2.01
C THR A 62 13.54 -31.03 -1.87
N GLY A 63 12.73 -30.37 -2.73
CA GLY A 63 11.26 -30.47 -2.72
C GLY A 63 10.57 -29.56 -1.70
N GLU A 64 11.31 -28.75 -0.95
CA GLU A 64 10.74 -27.81 0.01
C GLU A 64 10.12 -26.60 -0.70
N THR A 65 8.95 -26.17 -0.25
CA THR A 65 8.27 -24.94 -0.70
C THR A 65 8.15 -23.98 0.46
N SER A 66 8.41 -22.70 0.23
CA SER A 66 8.06 -21.65 1.18
C SER A 66 6.72 -21.03 0.79
N HIS A 67 6.00 -20.57 1.78
CA HIS A 67 4.72 -19.88 1.60
C HIS A 67 4.81 -18.52 2.28
N ASP A 68 4.40 -17.50 1.55
CA ASP A 68 4.37 -16.13 2.05
C ASP A 68 2.96 -15.54 1.91
N MET A 69 2.54 -14.80 2.92
CA MET A 69 1.32 -14.01 2.86
C MET A 69 1.68 -12.58 2.48
N HIS A 70 1.21 -12.13 1.32
CA HIS A 70 1.36 -10.77 0.86
C HIS A 70 0.08 -10.00 1.17
N THR A 71 0.17 -8.93 1.94
CA THR A 71 -0.97 -8.05 2.24
C THR A 71 -0.71 -6.66 1.70
N VAL A 72 -1.74 -6.01 1.12
CA VAL A 72 -1.57 -4.72 0.46
C VAL A 72 -2.57 -3.70 0.98
N TYR A 73 -2.07 -2.49 1.24
CA TYR A 73 -2.83 -1.33 1.72
C TYR A 73 -2.62 -0.12 0.81
N THR A 74 -3.62 0.74 0.71
CA THR A 74 -3.54 2.05 0.05
C THR A 74 -4.48 3.05 0.70
N GLN A 75 -4.30 4.34 0.41
CA GLN A 75 -5.17 5.37 0.95
C GLN A 75 -6.61 5.24 0.39
N PRO A 76 -7.66 5.56 1.19
CA PRO A 76 -9.05 5.47 0.74
C PRO A 76 -9.35 6.29 -0.51
N TYR A 77 -8.74 7.47 -0.68
CA TYR A 77 -8.94 8.30 -1.86
C TYR A 77 -8.39 7.63 -3.14
N ALA A 78 -7.28 6.88 -3.02
CA ALA A 78 -6.68 6.16 -4.13
C ALA A 78 -7.63 5.06 -4.65
N VAL A 79 -8.32 4.36 -3.75
CA VAL A 79 -9.38 3.40 -4.11
C VAL A 79 -10.53 4.07 -4.85
N THR A 80 -11.01 5.19 -4.31
CA THR A 80 -12.10 5.97 -4.92
C THR A 80 -11.74 6.42 -6.33
N HIS A 81 -10.53 6.93 -6.52
CA HIS A 81 -10.02 7.34 -7.82
C HIS A 81 -9.91 6.15 -8.77
N TYR A 82 -9.29 5.04 -8.32
CA TYR A 82 -9.09 3.85 -9.16
C TYR A 82 -10.42 3.27 -9.66
N ARG A 83 -11.43 3.18 -8.81
CA ARG A 83 -12.79 2.72 -9.20
C ARG A 83 -13.35 3.54 -10.37
N LYS A 84 -13.11 4.85 -10.37
CA LYS A 84 -13.62 5.77 -11.37
C LYS A 84 -12.79 5.76 -12.65
N HIS A 85 -11.47 5.73 -12.54
CA HIS A 85 -10.56 6.01 -13.65
C HIS A 85 -9.76 4.78 -14.16
N GLY A 86 -9.61 3.73 -13.35
CA GLY A 86 -8.84 2.53 -13.71
C GLY A 86 -7.34 2.66 -13.53
N ASN A 87 -6.87 3.74 -12.91
CA ASN A 87 -5.48 3.99 -12.56
C ASN A 87 -5.37 4.63 -11.18
N PHE A 88 -4.19 4.64 -10.60
CA PHE A 88 -3.92 5.31 -9.34
C PHE A 88 -3.65 6.80 -9.53
N PRO A 89 -4.16 7.67 -8.64
CA PRO A 89 -3.91 9.11 -8.72
C PRO A 89 -2.47 9.45 -8.34
N ASP A 90 -2.01 10.62 -8.76
CA ASP A 90 -0.74 11.20 -8.29
C ASP A 90 -0.68 11.20 -6.75
N GLY A 91 0.45 10.78 -6.18
CA GLY A 91 0.63 10.66 -4.73
C GLY A 91 -0.02 9.43 -4.09
N ALA A 92 -0.68 8.56 -4.85
CA ALA A 92 -1.14 7.27 -4.29
C ALA A 92 0.04 6.45 -3.80
N VAL A 93 -0.13 5.82 -2.64
CA VAL A 93 0.89 4.94 -2.05
C VAL A 93 0.30 3.55 -1.86
N LEU A 94 1.01 2.53 -2.33
CA LEU A 94 0.70 1.14 -2.05
C LEU A 94 1.78 0.58 -1.13
N ILE A 95 1.36 -0.02 -0.03
CA ILE A 95 2.27 -0.73 0.89
C ILE A 95 1.96 -2.21 0.80
N LYS A 96 2.98 -3.00 0.43
CA LYS A 96 2.90 -4.46 0.40
C LYS A 96 3.77 -5.03 1.52
N GLU A 97 3.15 -5.73 2.44
CA GLU A 97 3.85 -6.53 3.44
C GLU A 97 4.00 -7.96 2.94
N VAL A 98 5.16 -8.51 3.13
CA VAL A 98 5.46 -9.93 2.92
C VAL A 98 5.78 -10.55 4.28
N ASN A 99 4.96 -11.50 4.69
CA ASN A 99 5.12 -12.20 5.95
C ASN A 99 5.27 -13.69 5.69
N ALA A 100 6.07 -14.38 6.49
CA ALA A 100 6.06 -15.84 6.54
C ALA A 100 4.63 -16.32 6.85
N THR A 101 4.33 -17.54 6.47
CA THR A 101 3.03 -18.15 6.73
C THR A 101 3.20 -19.32 7.70
N LYS A 102 2.37 -19.35 8.74
CA LYS A 102 2.20 -20.50 9.62
C LYS A 102 0.92 -21.22 9.26
N THR A 103 0.96 -22.55 9.20
CA THR A 103 -0.20 -23.39 8.92
C THR A 103 -0.37 -24.37 10.08
N GLU A 104 -1.56 -24.38 10.69
CA GLU A 104 -1.88 -25.28 11.78
C GLU A 104 -3.39 -25.59 11.85
N PRO A 105 -3.80 -26.68 12.52
CA PRO A 105 -5.20 -26.99 12.77
C PRO A 105 -5.81 -25.94 13.72
N LEU A 106 -6.92 -25.32 13.28
CA LEU A 106 -7.77 -24.46 14.09
C LEU A 106 -9.19 -25.05 14.13
N THR A 107 -10.10 -24.42 14.90
CA THR A 107 -11.52 -24.86 14.95
C THR A 107 -12.23 -24.80 13.61
N THR A 108 -11.77 -23.97 12.69
CA THR A 108 -12.29 -23.81 11.31
C THR A 108 -11.68 -24.79 10.30
N GLY A 109 -10.69 -25.60 10.72
CA GLY A 109 -9.94 -26.51 9.85
C GLY A 109 -8.44 -26.18 9.83
N LEU A 110 -7.73 -26.74 8.84
CA LEU A 110 -6.32 -26.41 8.62
C LEU A 110 -6.22 -25.00 8.04
N ALA A 111 -5.70 -24.07 8.84
CA ALA A 111 -5.65 -22.66 8.50
C ALA A 111 -4.20 -22.18 8.33
N SER A 112 -4.01 -21.32 7.32
CA SER A 112 -2.75 -20.60 7.09
C SER A 112 -2.95 -19.12 7.39
N TYR A 113 -2.05 -18.53 8.13
CA TYR A 113 -2.09 -17.12 8.53
C TYR A 113 -0.69 -16.50 8.59
N GLN A 114 -0.65 -15.17 8.67
CA GLN A 114 0.60 -14.42 8.76
C GLN A 114 1.38 -14.78 10.03
N ASP A 115 2.68 -14.96 9.87
CA ASP A 115 3.63 -15.15 10.94
C ASP A 115 4.68 -14.02 10.93
N ALA A 116 5.95 -14.32 11.03
CA ALA A 116 7.02 -13.34 11.10
C ALA A 116 7.09 -12.45 9.85
N PRO A 117 7.22 -11.12 10.00
CA PRO A 117 7.42 -10.22 8.88
C PRO A 117 8.79 -10.47 8.21
N LYS A 118 8.83 -10.45 6.88
CA LYS A 118 10.03 -10.66 6.06
C LYS A 118 10.54 -9.37 5.42
N VAL A 119 9.63 -8.64 4.76
CA VAL A 119 9.97 -7.41 4.05
C VAL A 119 8.71 -6.58 3.80
N ILE A 120 8.87 -5.26 3.69
CA ILE A 120 7.81 -4.33 3.31
C ILE A 120 8.25 -3.57 2.06
N PHE A 121 7.36 -3.48 1.07
CA PHE A 121 7.57 -2.69 -0.13
C PHE A 121 6.61 -1.51 -0.14
N ALA A 122 7.07 -0.39 -0.68
CA ALA A 122 6.24 0.76 -0.98
C ALA A 122 6.36 1.15 -2.46
N MET A 123 5.23 1.53 -3.05
CA MET A 123 5.16 2.20 -4.34
C MET A 123 4.48 3.55 -4.14
N VAL A 124 5.03 4.61 -4.72
CA VAL A 124 4.45 5.97 -4.69
C VAL A 124 4.23 6.44 -6.12
N LYS A 125 2.98 6.76 -6.46
CA LYS A 125 2.61 7.22 -7.81
C LYS A 125 3.12 8.63 -8.05
N ASP A 126 3.90 8.82 -9.13
CA ASP A 126 4.40 10.12 -9.58
C ASP A 126 4.03 10.37 -11.05
N THR A 127 2.93 11.05 -11.28
CA THR A 127 2.49 11.40 -12.63
C THR A 127 3.21 12.65 -13.20
N LYS A 128 4.09 13.28 -12.41
CA LYS A 128 4.76 14.54 -12.76
C LYS A 128 6.27 14.37 -12.95
N SER A 129 6.80 13.15 -12.81
CA SER A 129 8.24 12.86 -12.94
C SER A 129 9.12 13.77 -12.08
N ARG A 130 8.74 13.95 -10.80
CA ARG A 130 9.43 14.87 -9.86
C ARG A 130 10.87 14.49 -9.59
N PHE A 131 11.16 13.20 -9.69
CA PHE A 131 12.47 12.63 -9.35
C PHE A 131 13.15 12.02 -10.58
N ALA A 132 13.01 12.67 -11.74
CA ALA A 132 13.67 12.24 -12.97
C ALA A 132 15.18 12.09 -12.74
N GLY A 133 15.74 10.94 -13.15
CA GLY A 133 17.16 10.61 -12.94
C GLY A 133 17.47 9.91 -11.61
N ASN A 134 16.52 9.80 -10.68
CA ASN A 134 16.67 8.95 -9.51
C ASN A 134 16.32 7.51 -9.89
N ALA A 135 17.26 6.57 -9.70
CA ALA A 135 17.12 5.16 -10.09
C ALA A 135 15.95 4.43 -9.40
N ALA A 136 15.45 4.94 -8.26
CA ALA A 136 14.28 4.38 -7.59
C ALA A 136 12.94 4.91 -8.12
N TRP A 137 12.96 5.81 -9.12
CA TRP A 137 11.77 6.44 -9.71
C TRP A 137 11.76 6.29 -11.21
N ASP A 138 10.84 5.50 -11.73
CA ASP A 138 10.64 5.33 -13.16
C ASP A 138 9.22 4.86 -13.47
N GLU A 139 8.79 5.02 -14.73
CA GLU A 139 7.49 4.57 -15.25
C GLU A 139 6.30 5.12 -14.43
N GLY A 140 6.47 6.31 -13.85
CA GLY A 140 5.44 6.97 -13.06
C GLY A 140 5.28 6.44 -11.64
N TRP A 141 6.27 5.71 -11.11
CA TRP A 141 6.29 5.18 -9.76
C TRP A 141 7.64 5.34 -9.10
N GLY A 142 7.62 5.67 -7.79
CA GLY A 142 8.76 5.52 -6.91
C GLY A 142 8.68 4.20 -6.15
N TRP A 143 9.82 3.59 -5.87
CA TRP A 143 9.93 2.26 -5.30
C TRP A 143 10.80 2.25 -4.05
N ALA A 144 10.34 1.58 -3.01
CA ALA A 144 11.09 1.41 -1.77
C ALA A 144 10.92 0.01 -1.18
N LEU A 145 11.97 -0.45 -0.50
CA LEU A 145 11.96 -1.67 0.30
C LEU A 145 12.39 -1.32 1.72
N PHE A 146 11.72 -1.91 2.70
CA PHE A 146 12.02 -1.74 4.12
C PHE A 146 12.22 -3.10 4.78
N ASN A 147 13.23 -3.18 5.65
CA ASN A 147 13.36 -4.32 6.55
C ASN A 147 12.37 -4.21 7.71
N PRO A 148 11.89 -5.32 8.25
CA PRO A 148 11.03 -5.30 9.43
C PRO A 148 11.67 -4.54 10.59
N GLY A 149 10.92 -3.62 11.19
CA GLY A 149 11.41 -2.77 12.30
C GLY A 149 12.30 -1.60 11.88
N ASP A 150 12.68 -1.48 10.61
CA ASP A 150 13.43 -0.34 10.09
C ASP A 150 12.55 0.50 9.15
N PRO A 151 12.14 1.72 9.54
CA PRO A 151 11.32 2.59 8.71
C PRO A 151 12.11 3.28 7.58
N LYS A 152 13.42 3.10 7.51
CA LYS A 152 14.25 3.71 6.47
C LYS A 152 14.22 2.89 5.19
N SER A 153 14.09 3.57 4.07
CA SER A 153 14.14 2.93 2.75
C SER A 153 15.50 2.27 2.51
N GLN A 154 15.48 1.06 1.96
CA GLN A 154 16.66 0.31 1.54
C GLN A 154 16.93 0.44 0.03
N THR A 155 16.07 1.10 -0.73
CA THR A 155 16.20 1.18 -2.20
C THR A 155 17.43 1.93 -2.66
N THR A 156 17.97 2.84 -1.86
CA THR A 156 19.21 3.57 -2.17
C THR A 156 20.43 2.64 -2.28
N THR A 157 20.37 1.44 -1.71
CA THR A 157 21.42 0.41 -1.81
C THR A 157 21.29 -0.44 -3.08
N TRP A 158 20.18 -0.34 -3.80
CA TRP A 158 19.86 -1.16 -4.98
C TRP A 158 20.34 -0.50 -6.28
N LYS A 159 21.57 -0.08 -6.33
CA LYS A 159 22.15 0.55 -7.53
C LYS A 159 22.06 -0.39 -8.74
N GLY A 160 21.03 -0.24 -9.54
CA GLY A 160 20.84 -0.90 -10.83
C GLY A 160 20.05 -2.21 -10.78
N GLU A 161 20.45 -3.21 -10.00
CA GLU A 161 19.82 -4.55 -10.05
C GLU A 161 18.52 -4.65 -9.26
N GLY A 162 18.41 -3.97 -8.13
CA GLY A 162 17.21 -4.02 -7.27
C GLY A 162 15.97 -3.41 -7.93
N LEU A 163 16.14 -2.36 -8.73
CA LEU A 163 15.06 -1.80 -9.50
C LEU A 163 14.58 -2.78 -10.58
N ASN A 164 15.50 -3.49 -11.24
CA ASN A 164 15.15 -4.55 -12.18
C ASN A 164 14.32 -5.66 -11.52
N ASN A 165 14.58 -5.98 -10.25
CA ASN A 165 13.77 -6.93 -9.49
C ASN A 165 12.35 -6.41 -9.22
N CYS A 166 12.17 -5.12 -8.91
CA CYS A 166 10.84 -4.51 -8.78
C CYS A 166 10.12 -4.57 -10.13
N PHE A 167 10.74 -4.06 -11.20
CA PHE A 167 10.16 -4.07 -12.54
C PHE A 167 9.92 -5.48 -13.06
N GLY A 168 10.83 -6.43 -12.85
CA GLY A 168 10.67 -7.80 -13.29
C GLY A 168 9.34 -8.43 -12.88
N CYS A 169 8.90 -8.16 -11.64
CA CYS A 169 7.60 -8.62 -11.16
C CYS A 169 6.42 -7.75 -11.63
N HIS A 170 6.64 -6.48 -11.98
CA HIS A 170 5.58 -5.53 -12.30
C HIS A 170 5.40 -5.26 -13.80
N ILE A 171 6.39 -5.54 -14.66
CA ILE A 171 6.28 -5.42 -16.13
C ILE A 171 5.06 -6.17 -16.69
N PRO A 172 4.75 -7.42 -16.29
CA PRO A 172 3.61 -8.15 -16.83
C PRO A 172 2.25 -7.47 -16.55
N VAL A 173 2.20 -6.59 -15.57
CA VAL A 173 0.97 -5.88 -15.16
C VAL A 173 1.02 -4.38 -15.43
N LYS A 174 1.93 -3.93 -16.30
CA LYS A 174 2.07 -2.51 -16.71
C LYS A 174 0.73 -1.93 -17.21
N ALA A 175 -0.06 -2.70 -17.95
CA ALA A 175 -1.36 -2.28 -18.45
C ALA A 175 -2.39 -2.00 -17.33
N ASN A 176 -2.18 -2.52 -16.12
CA ASN A 176 -2.99 -2.28 -14.93
C ASN A 176 -2.32 -1.25 -13.99
N ASP A 177 -1.66 -0.26 -14.57
CA ASP A 177 -0.91 0.76 -13.84
C ASP A 177 0.19 0.16 -12.94
N TRP A 178 0.88 -0.87 -13.43
CA TRP A 178 1.97 -1.59 -12.73
C TRP A 178 1.52 -2.36 -11.46
N VAL A 179 0.23 -2.62 -11.28
CA VAL A 179 -0.30 -3.26 -10.08
C VAL A 179 -1.03 -4.57 -10.43
N SER A 180 -0.69 -5.66 -9.73
CA SER A 180 -1.43 -6.92 -9.80
C SER A 180 -2.76 -6.78 -9.08
N THR A 181 -3.84 -6.49 -9.83
CA THR A 181 -5.16 -6.16 -9.26
C THR A 181 -6.09 -7.37 -9.08
N GLN A 182 -5.67 -8.56 -9.51
CA GLN A 182 -6.53 -9.77 -9.52
C GLN A 182 -7.10 -10.12 -8.14
N GLY A 183 -6.31 -9.96 -7.08
CA GLY A 183 -6.74 -10.19 -5.69
C GLY A 183 -7.50 -9.02 -5.06
N TYR A 184 -7.68 -7.91 -5.77
CA TYR A 184 -8.25 -6.67 -5.23
C TYR A 184 -9.57 -6.28 -5.88
N LYS A 185 -10.15 -7.13 -6.73
CA LYS A 185 -11.37 -6.83 -7.50
C LYS A 185 -12.55 -6.41 -6.62
N SER A 186 -12.73 -7.04 -5.46
CA SER A 186 -13.79 -6.68 -4.50
C SER A 186 -13.66 -5.25 -3.97
N VAL A 187 -12.44 -4.75 -3.85
CA VAL A 187 -12.14 -3.40 -3.34
C VAL A 187 -12.02 -2.41 -4.49
N LEU A 188 -11.35 -2.76 -5.57
CA LEU A 188 -11.10 -1.85 -6.70
C LEU A 188 -12.26 -1.80 -7.70
N GLY A 189 -13.15 -2.79 -7.71
CA GLY A 189 -14.36 -2.80 -8.55
C GLY A 189 -14.10 -3.10 -10.03
N LYS A 190 -12.94 -3.70 -10.36
CA LYS A 190 -12.56 -4.03 -11.76
C LYS A 190 -11.90 -5.39 -11.87
#